data_892ef87b6efca30468f369b77bd75391
#
_entry.id   892ef87b6efca30468f369b77bd75391
#
_cell.length_a   1.000
_cell.length_b   1.000
_cell.length_c   1.000
_cell.angle_alpha   90.00
_cell.angle_beta   90.00
_cell.angle_gamma   90.00
#
_symmetry.space_group_name_H-M   'P 1'
#
loop_
_entity.id
_entity.type
_entity.pdbx_description
1 polymer ?
#
loop_
_entity_poly.entity_id
_entity_poly.type
_entity_poly.pdbx_seq_one_letter_code
_entity_poly.pdbx_strand_id
1 'polypeptide(L)'
;YSSAASDVYKRQHRSWGPLEPFDNSFPEILKQKNVYSHLISDHYHYWEDGGATYHTRYNSFDFIRGQESDPWKVLLTSPIERIKEKYHSSQNDPNDKQNPYNYMINREFIKDEADLPSVKCFKAGFEFLDINKDADNWFLQIETFDPHEPFFAPERLRKAFETNYKGPILDWPRYAKVTETPDEVAELRANYMALLTLCDELLGEVLDYFDKHDLWKDTALILGTDHGFMLGEHEWWAKNRMPLYEEISHIPLFIYHPDHKSKMGERRNALTQTIDLMPTILDIFKAPVPDEVEGKSLLPLINEEMDLRKSAIFGYWG
;
A
#
# COMPACT_ATOMS: atom_id res chain seq x y z
N TYR A 1 -2.54 -9.04 -6.45
CA TYR A 1 -1.62 -9.89 -5.66
C TYR A 1 -2.03 -11.38 -5.52
N SER A 2 -3.26 -11.75 -5.86
CA SER A 2 -3.61 -13.17 -6.04
C SER A 2 -2.80 -13.82 -7.18
N SER A 3 -2.30 -13.03 -8.14
CA SER A 3 -1.48 -13.52 -9.24
C SER A 3 -0.12 -14.03 -8.78
N ALA A 4 0.57 -13.38 -7.83
CA ALA A 4 1.92 -13.78 -7.43
C ALA A 4 1.97 -15.20 -6.83
N ALA A 5 1.00 -15.58 -5.99
CA ALA A 5 0.94 -16.93 -5.45
C ALA A 5 0.52 -17.96 -6.52
N SER A 6 -0.41 -17.57 -7.42
CA SER A 6 -0.80 -18.36 -8.58
C SER A 6 0.36 -18.53 -9.58
N ASP A 7 1.15 -17.48 -9.75
CA ASP A 7 2.31 -17.47 -10.64
C ASP A 7 3.42 -18.40 -10.18
N VAL A 8 3.69 -18.44 -8.88
CA VAL A 8 4.65 -19.39 -8.29
C VAL A 8 4.20 -20.84 -8.49
N TYR A 9 2.93 -21.14 -8.30
CA TYR A 9 2.38 -22.48 -8.44
C TYR A 9 2.30 -22.93 -9.91
N LYS A 10 1.90 -22.04 -10.81
CA LYS A 10 1.76 -22.33 -12.25
C LYS A 10 3.07 -22.20 -13.03
N ARG A 11 4.22 -21.95 -12.37
CA ARG A 11 5.52 -21.71 -12.99
C ARG A 11 5.51 -20.51 -13.95
N GLN A 12 4.71 -19.51 -13.66
CA GLN A 12 4.75 -18.25 -14.39
C GLN A 12 6.05 -17.52 -14.04
N HIS A 13 6.82 -17.15 -15.03
CA HIS A 13 8.21 -16.73 -14.89
C HIS A 13 8.39 -15.25 -14.50
N ARG A 14 7.31 -14.55 -14.15
CA ARG A 14 7.37 -13.10 -13.87
C ARG A 14 6.44 -12.72 -12.72
N SER A 15 6.99 -12.69 -11.53
CA SER A 15 6.29 -12.16 -10.35
C SER A 15 5.97 -10.67 -10.47
N TRP A 16 6.71 -9.97 -11.31
CA TRP A 16 6.58 -8.54 -11.60
C TRP A 16 6.29 -8.37 -13.08
N GLY A 17 5.07 -8.52 -13.47
CA GLY A 17 4.68 -8.46 -14.88
C GLY A 17 3.20 -8.12 -15.06
N PRO A 18 2.80 -7.78 -16.28
CA PRO A 18 1.42 -7.46 -16.61
C PRO A 18 0.50 -8.65 -16.36
N LEU A 19 -0.76 -8.37 -16.02
CA LEU A 19 -1.81 -9.37 -16.06
C LEU A 19 -2.00 -9.86 -17.49
N GLU A 20 -2.02 -11.18 -17.65
CA GLU A 20 -2.31 -11.80 -18.94
C GLU A 20 -3.84 -11.79 -19.21
N PRO A 21 -4.27 -11.85 -20.47
CA PRO A 21 -5.69 -11.80 -20.82
C PRO A 21 -6.56 -12.90 -20.18
N PHE A 22 -5.93 -13.99 -19.75
CA PHE A 22 -6.60 -15.13 -19.10
C PHE A 22 -6.54 -15.10 -17.58
N ASP A 23 -5.86 -14.11 -17.00
CA ASP A 23 -5.81 -13.96 -15.55
C ASP A 23 -7.13 -13.40 -15.03
N ASN A 24 -7.68 -14.06 -14.03
CA ASN A 24 -8.88 -13.60 -13.34
C ASN A 24 -8.56 -12.38 -12.46
N SER A 25 -9.39 -11.36 -12.54
CA SER A 25 -9.34 -10.22 -11.65
C SER A 25 -10.73 -9.90 -11.08
N PHE A 26 -10.79 -9.56 -9.79
CA PHE A 26 -12.08 -9.26 -9.18
C PHE A 26 -12.77 -8.04 -9.81
N PRO A 27 -12.09 -6.95 -10.27
CA PRO A 27 -12.78 -5.84 -10.90
C PRO A 27 -13.52 -6.23 -12.19
N GLU A 28 -12.95 -7.13 -13.00
CA GLU A 28 -13.62 -7.62 -14.21
C GLU A 28 -14.81 -8.51 -13.90
N ILE A 29 -14.72 -9.34 -12.86
CA ILE A 29 -15.83 -10.18 -12.42
C ILE A 29 -16.95 -9.31 -11.85
N LEU A 30 -16.61 -8.29 -11.04
CA LEU A 30 -17.57 -7.32 -10.51
C LEU A 30 -18.30 -6.56 -11.63
N LYS A 31 -17.59 -6.16 -12.68
CA LYS A 31 -18.18 -5.52 -13.85
C LYS A 31 -19.30 -6.35 -14.49
N GLN A 32 -19.16 -7.69 -14.54
CA GLN A 32 -20.18 -8.60 -15.03
C GLN A 32 -21.43 -8.67 -14.13
N LYS A 33 -21.29 -8.19 -12.88
CA LYS A 33 -22.38 -8.06 -11.87
C LYS A 33 -22.94 -6.66 -11.78
N ASN A 34 -22.59 -5.76 -12.71
CA ASN A 34 -22.96 -4.35 -12.70
C ASN A 34 -22.48 -3.61 -11.43
N VAL A 35 -21.35 -4.04 -10.87
CA VAL A 35 -20.66 -3.31 -9.81
C VAL A 35 -19.60 -2.44 -10.46
N TYR A 36 -19.67 -1.14 -10.23
CA TYR A 36 -18.69 -0.19 -10.76
C TYR A 36 -17.45 -0.17 -9.88
N SER A 37 -16.28 -0.43 -10.44
CA SER A 37 -15.02 -0.41 -9.72
C SER A 37 -14.17 0.81 -10.09
N HIS A 38 -13.67 1.53 -9.10
CA HIS A 38 -12.78 2.67 -9.25
C HIS A 38 -11.52 2.46 -8.41
N LEU A 39 -10.35 2.71 -9.02
CA LEU A 39 -9.04 2.66 -8.38
C LEU A 39 -8.48 4.07 -8.26
N ILE A 40 -8.00 4.43 -7.09
CA ILE A 40 -7.19 5.63 -6.88
C ILE A 40 -5.84 5.14 -6.34
N SER A 41 -4.75 5.49 -7.03
CA SER A 41 -3.43 5.01 -6.64
C SER A 41 -2.33 6.01 -6.97
N ASP A 42 -1.32 6.07 -6.10
CA ASP A 42 -0.04 6.72 -6.36
C ASP A 42 1.07 5.73 -6.75
N HIS A 43 0.71 4.46 -7.00
CA HIS A 43 1.61 3.36 -7.34
C HIS A 43 2.03 3.42 -8.81
N TYR A 44 3.07 4.21 -9.13
CA TYR A 44 3.53 4.50 -10.49
C TYR A 44 4.02 3.27 -11.27
N HIS A 45 4.42 2.18 -10.61
CA HIS A 45 4.88 0.94 -11.25
C HIS A 45 3.83 0.29 -12.15
N TYR A 46 2.54 0.59 -11.98
CA TYR A 46 1.51 0.11 -12.89
C TYR A 46 1.61 0.71 -14.29
N TRP A 47 2.32 1.83 -14.44
CA TRP A 47 2.50 2.56 -15.70
C TRP A 47 3.94 2.48 -16.25
N GLU A 48 4.84 1.76 -15.59
CA GLU A 48 6.17 1.51 -16.10
C GLU A 48 6.14 0.57 -17.32
N ASP A 49 7.18 0.62 -18.16
CA ASP A 49 7.35 -0.30 -19.27
C ASP A 49 7.46 -1.75 -18.75
N GLY A 50 6.57 -2.61 -19.21
CA GLY A 50 6.40 -3.95 -18.64
C GLY A 50 5.71 -3.97 -17.26
N GLY A 51 5.13 -2.86 -16.82
CA GLY A 51 4.37 -2.77 -15.57
C GLY A 51 3.12 -3.63 -15.56
N ALA A 52 2.58 -3.83 -14.36
CA ALA A 52 1.54 -4.82 -14.08
C ALA A 52 0.18 -4.53 -14.75
N THR A 53 -0.07 -3.29 -15.15
CA THR A 53 -1.31 -2.86 -15.83
C THR A 53 -2.61 -3.20 -15.09
N TYR A 54 -2.57 -3.42 -13.77
CA TYR A 54 -3.74 -3.81 -12.97
C TYR A 54 -4.87 -2.77 -13.00
N HIS A 55 -4.51 -1.48 -13.11
CA HIS A 55 -5.44 -0.37 -13.20
C HIS A 55 -6.43 -0.50 -14.37
N THR A 56 -6.04 -1.13 -15.49
CA THR A 56 -6.89 -1.30 -16.68
C THR A 56 -8.05 -2.28 -16.47
N ARG A 57 -8.02 -3.06 -15.38
CA ARG A 57 -9.09 -3.98 -15.01
C ARG A 57 -10.29 -3.28 -14.35
N TYR A 58 -10.06 -2.11 -13.75
CA TYR A 58 -11.12 -1.30 -13.16
C TYR A 58 -11.95 -0.59 -14.23
N ASN A 59 -13.16 -0.15 -13.86
CA ASN A 59 -14.00 0.65 -14.78
C ASN A 59 -13.41 2.04 -15.01
N SER A 60 -12.83 2.63 -13.97
CA SER A 60 -12.09 3.88 -14.02
C SER A 60 -10.99 3.91 -12.97
N PHE A 61 -10.04 4.83 -13.13
CA PHE A 61 -8.96 4.99 -12.19
C PHE A 61 -8.39 6.42 -12.21
N ASP A 62 -7.87 6.84 -11.07
CA ASP A 62 -7.05 8.03 -10.90
C ASP A 62 -5.62 7.65 -10.55
N PHE A 63 -4.65 8.25 -11.25
CA PHE A 63 -3.23 8.10 -10.97
C PHE A 63 -2.65 9.38 -10.40
N ILE A 64 -2.25 9.34 -9.14
CA ILE A 64 -1.62 10.44 -8.43
C ILE A 64 -0.10 10.32 -8.56
N ARG A 65 0.52 11.41 -9.06
CA ARG A 65 1.95 11.43 -9.39
C ARG A 65 2.79 11.95 -8.23
N GLY A 66 4.07 11.50 -8.18
CA GLY A 66 5.11 12.10 -7.36
C GLY A 66 5.64 11.23 -6.23
N GLN A 67 5.14 10.02 -6.09
CA GLN A 67 5.58 9.09 -5.05
C GLN A 67 6.89 8.41 -5.45
N GLU A 68 7.73 8.10 -4.49
CA GLU A 68 9.00 7.39 -4.64
C GLU A 68 9.83 7.92 -5.82
N SER A 69 10.29 7.05 -6.70
CA SER A 69 11.09 7.39 -7.89
C SER A 69 10.25 7.64 -9.15
N ASP A 70 8.97 7.95 -9.00
CA ASP A 70 8.09 8.30 -10.13
C ASP A 70 8.75 9.35 -11.03
N PRO A 71 8.93 9.12 -12.34
CA PRO A 71 9.47 10.11 -13.27
C PRO A 71 8.46 11.23 -13.57
N TRP A 72 8.03 11.95 -12.51
CA TRP A 72 6.99 12.97 -12.56
C TRP A 72 7.51 14.35 -12.96
N LYS A 73 8.53 14.82 -12.26
CA LYS A 73 9.09 16.16 -12.46
C LYS A 73 10.49 16.11 -13.02
N VAL A 74 10.88 17.17 -13.71
CA VAL A 74 12.21 17.33 -14.29
C VAL A 74 12.77 18.72 -13.99
N LEU A 75 14.06 18.75 -13.71
CA LEU A 75 14.85 19.98 -13.56
C LEU A 75 16.04 19.93 -14.52
N LEU A 76 15.87 20.45 -15.74
CA LEU A 76 16.90 20.38 -16.80
C LEU A 76 18.14 21.22 -16.49
N THR A 77 17.99 22.30 -15.74
CA THR A 77 19.06 23.25 -15.39
C THR A 77 19.42 23.21 -13.91
N SER A 78 18.91 22.22 -13.18
CA SER A 78 19.15 22.13 -11.74
C SER A 78 20.57 21.67 -11.44
N PRO A 79 21.20 22.24 -10.42
CA PRO A 79 22.39 21.67 -9.83
C PRO A 79 21.99 20.38 -9.05
N ILE A 80 21.91 19.26 -9.76
CA ILE A 80 21.59 17.98 -9.12
C ILE A 80 22.52 17.69 -7.94
N GLU A 81 23.77 18.09 -8.03
CA GLU A 81 24.73 17.95 -6.95
C GLU A 81 24.30 18.73 -5.70
N ARG A 82 23.76 19.94 -5.85
CA ARG A 82 23.23 20.71 -4.72
C ARG A 82 21.98 20.06 -4.11
N ILE A 83 21.17 19.36 -4.90
CA ILE A 83 20.03 18.61 -4.38
C ILE A 83 20.54 17.41 -3.58
N LYS A 84 21.51 16.67 -4.14
CA LYS A 84 22.12 15.53 -3.45
C LYS A 84 22.76 15.90 -2.11
N GLU A 85 23.37 17.08 -2.00
CA GLU A 85 23.97 17.56 -0.75
C GLU A 85 22.98 17.68 0.40
N LYS A 86 21.67 17.78 0.13
CA LYS A 86 20.64 17.80 1.17
C LYS A 86 20.41 16.43 1.82
N TYR A 87 20.82 15.35 1.14
CA TYR A 87 20.53 13.97 1.52
C TYR A 87 21.76 13.26 2.04
N HIS A 88 21.55 12.31 2.92
CA HIS A 88 22.62 11.46 3.45
C HIS A 88 23.33 10.71 2.32
N SER A 89 24.64 10.49 2.47
CA SER A 89 25.48 9.87 1.44
C SER A 89 25.03 8.46 1.05
N SER A 90 24.42 7.71 1.97
CA SER A 90 23.86 6.38 1.67
C SER A 90 22.72 6.40 0.65
N GLN A 91 22.03 7.55 0.48
CA GLN A 91 20.97 7.74 -0.51
C GLN A 91 21.49 8.27 -1.85
N ASN A 92 22.81 8.50 -1.97
CA ASN A 92 23.45 9.07 -3.14
C ASN A 92 24.42 8.10 -3.85
N ASP A 93 24.37 6.81 -3.53
CA ASP A 93 25.25 5.83 -4.16
C ASP A 93 24.91 5.70 -5.66
N PRO A 94 25.82 6.08 -6.56
CA PRO A 94 25.58 5.97 -8.01
C PRO A 94 25.49 4.52 -8.50
N ASN A 95 25.89 3.56 -7.67
CA ASN A 95 25.79 2.14 -7.98
C ASN A 95 24.47 1.53 -7.47
N ASP A 96 23.68 2.30 -6.73
CA ASP A 96 22.36 1.83 -6.30
C ASP A 96 21.42 1.84 -7.51
N LYS A 97 20.84 0.65 -7.78
CA LYS A 97 19.88 0.49 -8.88
C LYS A 97 18.58 1.24 -8.64
N GLN A 98 18.26 1.51 -7.38
CA GLN A 98 17.14 2.36 -6.98
C GLN A 98 17.56 3.82 -7.03
N ASN A 99 17.78 4.36 -8.22
CA ASN A 99 18.23 5.74 -8.41
C ASN A 99 17.24 6.74 -7.76
N PRO A 100 17.53 7.31 -6.59
CA PRO A 100 16.59 8.16 -5.85
C PRO A 100 16.49 9.58 -6.41
N TYR A 101 17.09 9.87 -7.57
CA TYR A 101 17.11 11.23 -8.10
C TYR A 101 15.73 11.76 -8.47
N ASN A 102 14.87 10.91 -9.02
CA ASN A 102 13.50 11.32 -9.29
C ASN A 102 12.78 11.71 -7.99
N TYR A 103 12.93 10.92 -6.93
CA TYR A 103 12.41 11.25 -5.62
C TYR A 103 12.92 12.61 -5.11
N MET A 104 14.22 12.83 -5.16
CA MET A 104 14.83 14.08 -4.71
C MET A 104 14.32 15.28 -5.52
N ILE A 105 14.10 15.11 -6.82
CA ILE A 105 13.51 16.13 -7.69
C ILE A 105 12.03 16.34 -7.36
N ASN A 106 11.25 15.27 -7.28
CA ASN A 106 9.82 15.34 -6.99
C ASN A 106 9.55 16.09 -5.68
N ARG A 107 10.36 15.84 -4.66
CA ARG A 107 10.26 16.48 -3.36
C ARG A 107 10.43 18.00 -3.41
N GLU A 108 11.18 18.54 -4.37
CA GLU A 108 11.29 19.99 -4.57
C GLU A 108 9.96 20.62 -5.01
N PHE A 109 9.00 19.83 -5.48
CA PHE A 109 7.67 20.28 -5.92
C PHE A 109 6.55 19.96 -4.93
N ILE A 110 6.82 19.18 -3.90
CA ILE A 110 5.92 18.92 -2.77
C ILE A 110 6.23 19.97 -1.71
N LYS A 111 5.37 21.00 -1.60
CA LYS A 111 5.61 22.15 -0.72
C LYS A 111 4.79 22.09 0.56
N ASP A 112 3.56 21.67 0.42
CA ASP A 112 2.60 21.60 1.51
C ASP A 112 2.14 20.16 1.73
N GLU A 113 1.56 19.88 2.88
CA GLU A 113 1.00 18.57 3.20
C GLU A 113 -0.05 18.12 2.17
N ALA A 114 -0.87 19.06 1.68
CA ALA A 114 -1.86 18.79 0.64
C ALA A 114 -1.25 18.39 -0.72
N ASP A 115 0.07 18.55 -0.89
CA ASP A 115 0.79 18.13 -2.10
C ASP A 115 1.23 16.67 -2.04
N LEU A 116 1.23 16.05 -0.86
CA LEU A 116 1.62 14.66 -0.68
C LEU A 116 0.72 13.72 -1.49
N PRO A 117 1.29 12.74 -2.20
CA PRO A 117 0.52 11.82 -3.04
C PRO A 117 -0.56 11.07 -2.27
N SER A 118 -0.27 10.51 -1.10
CA SER A 118 -1.25 9.82 -0.27
C SER A 118 -2.41 10.73 0.14
N VAL A 119 -2.16 11.97 0.56
CA VAL A 119 -3.21 12.95 0.90
C VAL A 119 -4.11 13.21 -0.32
N LYS A 120 -3.52 13.33 -1.51
CA LYS A 120 -4.29 13.50 -2.75
C LYS A 120 -5.11 12.27 -3.10
N CYS A 121 -4.60 11.06 -2.84
CA CYS A 121 -5.36 9.82 -3.04
C CYS A 121 -6.62 9.79 -2.17
N PHE A 122 -6.51 10.09 -0.89
CA PHE A 122 -7.67 10.12 0.01
C PHE A 122 -8.65 11.23 -0.37
N LYS A 123 -8.16 12.42 -0.74
CA LYS A 123 -9.00 13.50 -1.23
C LYS A 123 -9.79 13.09 -2.49
N ALA A 124 -9.17 12.43 -3.45
CA ALA A 124 -9.84 11.90 -4.63
C ALA A 124 -10.88 10.82 -4.25
N GLY A 125 -10.58 10.01 -3.22
CA GLY A 125 -11.55 9.05 -2.67
C GLY A 125 -12.80 9.71 -2.10
N PHE A 126 -12.64 10.77 -1.33
CA PHE A 126 -13.79 11.53 -0.83
C PHE A 126 -14.56 12.22 -1.95
N GLU A 127 -13.88 12.73 -2.98
CA GLU A 127 -14.55 13.29 -4.17
C GLU A 127 -15.38 12.23 -4.89
N PHE A 128 -14.85 11.01 -5.08
CA PHE A 128 -15.61 9.88 -5.63
C PHE A 128 -16.86 9.59 -4.80
N LEU A 129 -16.73 9.53 -3.49
CA LEU A 129 -17.86 9.25 -2.58
C LEU A 129 -18.90 10.37 -2.61
N ASP A 130 -18.48 11.63 -2.63
CA ASP A 130 -19.40 12.80 -2.67
C ASP A 130 -20.19 12.85 -3.99
N ILE A 131 -19.53 12.60 -5.13
CA ILE A 131 -20.16 12.58 -6.45
C ILE A 131 -21.17 11.44 -6.57
N ASN A 132 -20.87 10.30 -5.97
CA ASN A 132 -21.64 9.07 -6.09
C ASN A 132 -22.47 8.72 -4.84
N LYS A 133 -22.73 9.68 -3.95
CA LYS A 133 -23.41 9.46 -2.66
C LYS A 133 -24.80 8.82 -2.75
N ASP A 134 -25.49 8.98 -3.89
CA ASP A 134 -26.82 8.42 -4.14
C ASP A 134 -26.74 7.15 -5.02
N ALA A 135 -25.54 6.68 -5.35
CA ALA A 135 -25.32 5.47 -6.14
C ALA A 135 -25.13 4.24 -5.25
N ASP A 136 -25.43 3.10 -5.83
CA ASP A 136 -25.26 1.77 -5.22
C ASP A 136 -24.38 0.89 -6.10
N ASN A 137 -23.96 -0.27 -5.60
CA ASN A 137 -23.15 -1.24 -6.35
C ASN A 137 -21.83 -0.67 -6.90
N TRP A 138 -21.05 -0.07 -6.03
CA TRP A 138 -19.70 0.41 -6.33
C TRP A 138 -18.63 -0.26 -5.45
N PHE A 139 -17.42 -0.33 -5.98
CA PHE A 139 -16.21 -0.71 -5.29
C PHE A 139 -15.16 0.39 -5.47
N LEU A 140 -14.70 0.97 -4.38
CA LEU A 140 -13.63 1.95 -4.37
C LEU A 140 -12.38 1.34 -3.73
N GLN A 141 -11.25 1.39 -4.42
CA GLN A 141 -9.94 1.07 -3.87
C GLN A 141 -9.10 2.35 -3.81
N ILE A 142 -8.66 2.71 -2.62
CA ILE A 142 -7.64 3.72 -2.40
C ILE A 142 -6.36 2.95 -2.04
N GLU A 143 -5.36 3.04 -2.89
CA GLU A 143 -4.08 2.36 -2.73
C GLU A 143 -2.97 3.39 -2.69
N THR A 144 -2.26 3.46 -1.58
CA THR A 144 -1.17 4.41 -1.37
C THR A 144 0.13 3.68 -1.08
N PHE A 145 1.23 4.24 -1.55
CA PHE A 145 2.56 3.76 -1.21
C PHE A 145 2.81 3.90 0.29
N ASP A 146 2.46 5.06 0.88
CA ASP A 146 2.71 5.30 2.29
C ASP A 146 2.11 4.21 3.17
N PRO A 147 2.85 3.70 4.18
CA PRO A 147 4.13 4.18 4.71
C PRO A 147 5.38 3.54 4.08
N HIS A 148 5.39 3.20 2.80
CA HIS A 148 6.56 2.75 2.05
C HIS A 148 7.70 3.80 2.09
N GLU A 149 8.93 3.39 1.95
CA GLU A 149 10.03 4.35 1.76
C GLU A 149 9.90 5.08 0.40
N PRO A 150 10.35 6.32 0.30
CA PRO A 150 11.02 7.14 1.30
C PRO A 150 10.06 7.66 2.39
N PHE A 151 10.53 7.70 3.64
CA PHE A 151 9.71 8.09 4.78
C PHE A 151 9.54 9.61 4.88
N PHE A 152 8.84 10.18 3.93
CA PHE A 152 8.62 11.61 3.82
C PHE A 152 7.27 12.03 4.40
N ALA A 153 7.27 12.47 5.65
CA ALA A 153 6.09 12.96 6.36
C ALA A 153 6.08 14.50 6.49
N PRO A 154 4.91 15.11 6.74
CA PRO A 154 4.80 16.53 7.07
C PRO A 154 5.69 16.93 8.25
N GLU A 155 6.21 18.17 8.22
CA GLU A 155 7.09 18.68 9.26
C GLU A 155 6.45 18.61 10.64
N ARG A 156 5.14 18.90 10.79
CA ARG A 156 4.42 18.83 12.05
C ARG A 156 4.49 17.45 12.71
N LEU A 157 4.42 16.38 11.89
CA LEU A 157 4.49 15.00 12.37
C LEU A 157 5.94 14.60 12.68
N ARG A 158 6.90 14.98 11.84
CA ARG A 158 8.32 14.74 12.12
C ARG A 158 8.78 15.39 13.43
N LYS A 159 8.28 16.59 13.76
CA LYS A 159 8.54 17.24 15.05
C LYS A 159 8.02 16.47 16.26
N ALA A 160 6.97 15.67 16.10
CA ALA A 160 6.47 14.81 17.18
C ALA A 160 7.42 13.65 17.52
N PHE A 161 8.30 13.28 16.60
CA PHE A 161 9.29 12.21 16.75
C PHE A 161 10.74 12.72 16.66
N GLU A 162 11.01 13.94 17.14
CA GLU A 162 12.33 14.58 17.04
C GLU A 162 13.44 13.74 17.65
N THR A 163 14.57 13.62 16.94
CA THR A 163 15.75 12.84 17.36
C THR A 163 16.96 13.73 17.64
N ASN A 164 18.05 13.11 18.09
CA ASN A 164 19.35 13.79 18.24
C ASN A 164 20.12 13.90 16.91
N TYR A 165 19.68 13.25 15.85
CA TYR A 165 20.34 13.31 14.55
C TYR A 165 20.38 14.73 13.99
N LYS A 166 21.57 15.15 13.52
CA LYS A 166 21.81 16.52 12.99
C LYS A 166 22.45 16.47 11.59
N GLY A 167 22.39 15.31 10.96
CA GLY A 167 22.92 15.12 9.61
C GLY A 167 21.99 15.58 8.50
N PRO A 168 22.33 15.30 7.24
CA PRO A 168 21.48 15.51 6.07
C PRO A 168 20.19 14.65 6.13
N ILE A 169 19.24 14.90 5.24
CA ILE A 169 17.99 14.12 5.15
C ILE A 169 18.30 12.63 5.03
N LEU A 170 17.73 11.84 5.92
CA LEU A 170 17.90 10.40 5.99
C LEU A 170 16.49 9.76 6.19
N ASP A 171 15.85 9.41 5.09
CA ASP A 171 14.47 8.94 5.06
C ASP A 171 14.26 7.72 4.12
N TRP A 172 15.35 7.22 3.54
CA TRP A 172 15.33 6.04 2.68
C TRP A 172 16.40 5.03 3.11
N PRO A 173 16.05 4.02 3.91
CA PRO A 173 17.01 3.01 4.34
C PRO A 173 17.42 2.12 3.18
N ARG A 174 18.65 1.63 3.22
CA ARG A 174 19.16 0.67 2.24
C ARG A 174 18.57 -0.72 2.46
N TYR A 175 18.42 -1.49 1.41
CA TYR A 175 18.01 -2.89 1.48
C TYR A 175 19.19 -3.78 1.88
N ALA A 176 19.63 -3.66 3.13
CA ALA A 176 20.86 -4.25 3.63
C ALA A 176 20.82 -4.47 5.15
N LYS A 177 21.88 -5.06 5.68
CA LYS A 177 22.12 -5.08 7.12
C LYS A 177 22.35 -3.67 7.66
N VAL A 178 21.95 -3.47 8.90
CA VAL A 178 22.17 -2.21 9.63
C VAL A 178 23.67 -1.95 9.75
N THR A 179 24.10 -0.80 9.27
CA THR A 179 25.46 -0.27 9.40
C THR A 179 25.46 1.17 9.89
N GLU A 180 24.28 1.72 10.04
CA GLU A 180 24.00 3.07 10.49
C GLU A 180 24.34 3.22 11.97
N THR A 181 24.73 4.42 12.37
CA THR A 181 24.94 4.78 13.77
C THR A 181 23.63 4.74 14.55
N PRO A 182 23.64 4.65 15.89
CA PRO A 182 22.42 4.68 16.70
C PRO A 182 21.53 5.90 16.44
N ASP A 183 22.11 7.07 16.18
CA ASP A 183 21.35 8.30 15.88
C ASP A 183 20.71 8.24 14.49
N GLU A 184 21.38 7.67 13.49
CA GLU A 184 20.83 7.45 12.16
C GLU A 184 19.70 6.42 12.17
N VAL A 185 19.86 5.32 12.94
CA VAL A 185 18.78 4.34 13.15
C VAL A 185 17.57 4.99 13.79
N ALA A 186 17.79 5.82 14.81
CA ALA A 186 16.72 6.55 15.48
C ALA A 186 15.99 7.50 14.50
N GLU A 187 16.74 8.19 13.63
CA GLU A 187 16.17 9.11 12.63
C GLU A 187 15.31 8.39 11.59
N LEU A 188 15.78 7.28 11.03
CA LEU A 188 15.01 6.48 10.07
C LEU A 188 13.71 5.96 10.68
N ARG A 189 13.77 5.45 11.92
CA ARG A 189 12.59 5.00 12.66
C ARG A 189 11.61 6.14 12.94
N ALA A 190 12.11 7.30 13.34
CA ALA A 190 11.30 8.49 13.60
C ALA A 190 10.57 8.98 12.35
N ASN A 191 11.24 8.99 11.20
CA ASN A 191 10.64 9.35 9.91
C ASN A 191 9.54 8.35 9.50
N TYR A 192 9.77 7.04 9.69
CA TYR A 192 8.74 6.03 9.48
C TYR A 192 7.53 6.23 10.40
N MET A 193 7.75 6.46 11.70
CA MET A 193 6.68 6.70 12.67
C MET A 193 5.85 7.94 12.32
N ALA A 194 6.51 9.00 11.86
CA ALA A 194 5.82 10.20 11.39
C ALA A 194 4.96 9.95 10.15
N LEU A 195 5.47 9.17 9.20
CA LEU A 195 4.71 8.80 8.00
C LEU A 195 3.54 7.85 8.32
N LEU A 196 3.76 6.87 9.19
CA LEU A 196 2.69 5.98 9.67
C LEU A 196 1.60 6.77 10.40
N THR A 197 1.96 7.83 11.15
CA THR A 197 0.99 8.72 11.79
C THR A 197 0.14 9.47 10.76
N LEU A 198 0.72 9.88 9.63
CA LEU A 198 -0.06 10.45 8.53
C LEU A 198 -1.07 9.43 7.97
N CYS A 199 -0.66 8.19 7.76
CA CYS A 199 -1.57 7.14 7.32
C CYS A 199 -2.73 6.92 8.30
N ASP A 200 -2.45 6.95 9.60
CA ASP A 200 -3.45 6.81 10.65
C ASP A 200 -4.44 7.99 10.67
N GLU A 201 -3.95 9.23 10.50
CA GLU A 201 -4.80 10.41 10.37
C GLU A 201 -5.73 10.32 9.13
N LEU A 202 -5.18 9.93 7.98
CA LEU A 202 -5.96 9.76 6.74
C LEU A 202 -7.03 8.65 6.89
N LEU A 203 -6.71 7.57 7.58
CA LEU A 203 -7.70 6.55 7.94
C LEU A 203 -8.76 7.14 8.88
N GLY A 204 -8.36 7.95 9.85
CA GLY A 204 -9.27 8.68 10.73
C GLY A 204 -10.30 9.50 9.95
N GLU A 205 -9.86 10.22 8.91
CA GLU A 205 -10.77 10.97 8.02
C GLU A 205 -11.78 10.06 7.30
N VAL A 206 -11.36 8.84 6.91
CA VAL A 206 -12.30 7.85 6.31
C VAL A 206 -13.35 7.43 7.34
N LEU A 207 -12.94 7.13 8.56
CA LEU A 207 -13.87 6.74 9.63
C LEU A 207 -14.86 7.88 9.95
N ASP A 208 -14.37 9.11 10.05
CA ASP A 208 -15.22 10.31 10.25
C ASP A 208 -16.20 10.50 9.08
N TYR A 209 -15.75 10.22 7.84
CA TYR A 209 -16.62 10.27 6.66
C TYR A 209 -17.73 9.22 6.72
N PHE A 210 -17.39 7.98 7.15
CA PHE A 210 -18.37 6.91 7.36
C PHE A 210 -19.40 7.30 8.43
N ASP A 211 -18.95 7.88 9.54
CA ASP A 211 -19.84 8.37 10.61
C ASP A 211 -20.77 9.48 10.11
N LYS A 212 -20.21 10.47 9.43
CA LYS A 212 -20.95 11.64 8.95
C LYS A 212 -22.03 11.27 7.92
N HIS A 213 -21.75 10.29 7.06
CA HIS A 213 -22.64 9.92 5.95
C HIS A 213 -23.41 8.62 6.20
N ASP A 214 -23.32 8.06 7.41
CA ASP A 214 -24.01 6.82 7.84
C ASP A 214 -23.68 5.61 6.93
N LEU A 215 -22.45 5.53 6.44
CA LEU A 215 -22.02 4.45 5.52
C LEU A 215 -21.93 3.08 6.23
N TRP A 216 -21.84 3.05 7.53
CA TRP A 216 -21.82 1.82 8.32
C TRP A 216 -23.06 0.94 8.16
N LYS A 217 -24.14 1.45 7.59
CA LYS A 217 -25.39 0.69 7.41
C LYS A 217 -25.34 -0.24 6.19
N ASP A 218 -24.57 0.11 5.15
CA ASP A 218 -24.64 -0.55 3.84
C ASP A 218 -23.29 -0.68 3.10
N THR A 219 -22.21 -0.17 3.68
CA THR A 219 -20.88 -0.18 3.09
C THR A 219 -19.91 -1.02 3.91
N ALA A 220 -19.24 -1.99 3.28
CA ALA A 220 -18.13 -2.72 3.88
C ALA A 220 -16.83 -1.92 3.77
N LEU A 221 -15.97 -2.03 4.79
CA LEU A 221 -14.64 -1.42 4.81
C LEU A 221 -13.58 -2.49 5.03
N ILE A 222 -12.58 -2.54 4.16
CA ILE A 222 -11.41 -3.42 4.27
C ILE A 222 -10.17 -2.56 4.31
N LEU A 223 -9.34 -2.72 5.34
CA LEU A 223 -8.03 -2.11 5.48
C LEU A 223 -6.98 -3.21 5.61
N GLY A 224 -5.93 -3.12 4.81
CA GLY A 224 -4.80 -4.04 4.85
C GLY A 224 -3.58 -3.45 4.18
N THR A 225 -2.48 -4.20 4.22
CA THR A 225 -1.25 -3.92 3.47
C THR A 225 -0.76 -5.20 2.81
N ASP A 226 0.22 -5.10 1.92
CA ASP A 226 0.76 -6.25 1.18
C ASP A 226 1.86 -6.98 1.95
N HIS A 227 2.74 -6.27 2.66
CA HIS A 227 3.82 -6.80 3.48
C HIS A 227 4.25 -5.75 4.51
N GLY A 228 5.04 -6.19 5.49
CA GLY A 228 5.68 -5.30 6.44
C GLY A 228 7.06 -4.81 5.97
N PHE A 229 7.82 -4.24 6.91
CA PHE A 229 9.09 -3.62 6.64
C PHE A 229 10.00 -3.73 7.88
N MET A 230 11.29 -4.05 7.68
CA MET A 230 12.28 -4.11 8.75
C MET A 230 12.81 -2.71 9.06
N LEU A 231 12.71 -2.31 10.29
CA LEU A 231 13.20 -1.02 10.80
C LEU A 231 14.43 -1.16 11.70
N GLY A 232 15.30 -2.12 11.36
CA GLY A 232 16.49 -2.44 12.10
C GLY A 232 16.33 -3.64 13.05
N GLU A 233 15.17 -4.30 13.09
CA GLU A 233 15.00 -5.59 13.76
C GLU A 233 15.90 -6.63 13.10
N HIS A 234 16.38 -7.57 13.88
CA HIS A 234 17.29 -8.63 13.41
C HIS A 234 18.52 -8.10 12.65
N GLU A 235 18.91 -6.84 12.89
CA GLU A 235 20.00 -6.13 12.20
C GLU A 235 19.77 -5.92 10.69
N TRP A 236 18.50 -5.79 10.25
CA TRP A 236 18.14 -5.58 8.87
C TRP A 236 17.25 -4.34 8.66
N TRP A 237 17.45 -3.70 7.51
CA TRP A 237 16.55 -2.71 6.95
C TRP A 237 15.77 -3.28 5.77
N ALA A 238 14.59 -2.69 5.54
CA ALA A 238 13.77 -2.88 4.34
C ALA A 238 13.17 -4.30 4.22
N LYS A 239 13.19 -4.85 3.04
CA LYS A 239 12.52 -6.10 2.64
C LYS A 239 13.34 -6.82 1.56
N ASN A 240 12.95 -8.05 1.19
CA ASN A 240 13.49 -8.82 0.05
C ASN A 240 14.95 -9.32 0.17
N ARG A 241 15.63 -9.11 1.30
CA ARG A 241 17.03 -9.50 1.49
C ARG A 241 17.28 -10.40 2.72
N MET A 242 16.34 -10.45 3.63
CA MET A 242 16.43 -11.18 4.89
C MET A 242 15.44 -12.35 4.91
N PRO A 243 15.52 -13.29 5.85
CA PRO A 243 14.44 -14.23 6.12
C PRO A 243 13.12 -13.52 6.35
N LEU A 244 12.01 -14.18 6.02
CA LEU A 244 10.68 -13.63 6.22
C LEU A 244 10.28 -13.68 7.68
N TYR A 245 10.73 -12.68 8.44
CA TYR A 245 10.38 -12.49 9.84
C TYR A 245 8.91 -12.07 10.00
N GLU A 246 8.38 -12.15 11.23
CA GLU A 246 7.02 -11.75 11.57
C GLU A 246 6.74 -10.28 11.14
N GLU A 247 7.73 -9.39 11.28
CA GLU A 247 7.66 -7.99 10.90
C GLU A 247 7.36 -7.79 9.40
N ILE A 248 7.67 -8.77 8.57
CA ILE A 248 7.39 -8.75 7.12
C ILE A 248 6.08 -9.44 6.79
N SER A 249 5.78 -10.56 7.44
CA SER A 249 4.72 -11.47 7.02
C SER A 249 3.43 -11.37 7.83
N HIS A 250 3.52 -10.91 9.08
CA HIS A 250 2.37 -10.74 9.95
C HIS A 250 1.77 -9.34 9.80
N ILE A 251 1.03 -9.15 8.72
CA ILE A 251 0.47 -7.87 8.31
C ILE A 251 -0.92 -7.61 8.92
N PRO A 252 -1.28 -6.33 9.17
CA PRO A 252 -2.61 -5.98 9.64
C PRO A 252 -3.68 -6.22 8.57
N LEU A 253 -4.84 -6.72 9.02
CA LEU A 253 -6.05 -6.83 8.22
C LEU A 253 -7.25 -6.52 9.09
N PHE A 254 -8.06 -5.54 8.69
CA PHE A 254 -9.30 -5.17 9.34
C PHE A 254 -10.44 -5.24 8.33
N ILE A 255 -11.54 -5.87 8.72
CA ILE A 255 -12.74 -6.00 7.87
C ILE A 255 -13.95 -5.60 8.70
N TYR A 256 -14.69 -4.64 8.18
CA TYR A 256 -16.04 -4.33 8.62
C TYR A 256 -17.05 -4.76 7.55
N HIS A 257 -18.16 -5.38 7.97
CA HIS A 257 -19.27 -5.70 7.09
C HIS A 257 -20.60 -5.34 7.78
N PRO A 258 -21.50 -4.62 7.13
CA PRO A 258 -22.74 -4.12 7.76
C PRO A 258 -23.61 -5.23 8.32
N ASP A 259 -23.73 -6.37 7.64
CA ASP A 259 -24.51 -7.52 8.10
C ASP A 259 -23.93 -8.19 9.37
N HIS A 260 -22.68 -7.88 9.72
CA HIS A 260 -21.96 -8.44 10.86
C HIS A 260 -21.60 -7.39 11.92
N LYS A 261 -22.34 -6.29 11.99
CA LYS A 261 -22.10 -5.16 12.89
C LYS A 261 -21.94 -5.58 14.37
N SER A 262 -22.64 -6.63 14.80
CA SER A 262 -22.50 -7.17 16.18
C SER A 262 -21.15 -7.78 16.49
N LYS A 263 -20.29 -7.99 15.47
CA LYS A 263 -18.95 -8.57 15.57
C LYS A 263 -17.82 -7.54 15.55
N MET A 264 -18.16 -6.26 15.54
CA MET A 264 -17.17 -5.19 15.58
C MET A 264 -16.27 -5.29 16.80
N GLY A 265 -14.98 -5.05 16.60
CA GLY A 265 -13.95 -5.11 17.65
C GLY A 265 -13.50 -6.51 18.03
N GLU A 266 -14.08 -7.56 17.48
CA GLU A 266 -13.60 -8.92 17.71
C GLU A 266 -12.30 -9.20 16.91
N ARG A 267 -11.41 -10.00 17.50
CA ARG A 267 -10.21 -10.50 16.84
C ARG A 267 -10.37 -11.94 16.41
N ARG A 268 -9.73 -12.31 15.32
CA ARG A 268 -9.65 -13.67 14.80
C ARG A 268 -8.20 -14.10 14.76
N ASN A 269 -7.94 -15.39 15.07
CA ASN A 269 -6.60 -15.96 15.12
C ASN A 269 -6.31 -16.91 13.93
N ALA A 270 -7.31 -17.13 13.08
CA ALA A 270 -7.15 -17.98 11.91
C ALA A 270 -6.08 -17.45 10.95
N LEU A 271 -5.32 -18.35 10.34
CA LEU A 271 -4.36 -18.01 9.32
C LEU A 271 -5.08 -17.49 8.07
N THR A 272 -4.80 -16.25 7.71
CA THR A 272 -5.29 -15.58 6.48
C THR A 272 -4.13 -15.19 5.58
N GLN A 273 -4.41 -14.91 4.32
CA GLN A 273 -3.41 -14.47 3.34
C GLN A 273 -4.02 -13.41 2.43
N THR A 274 -3.20 -12.59 1.77
CA THR A 274 -3.68 -11.56 0.83
C THR A 274 -4.49 -12.14 -0.35
N ILE A 275 -4.24 -13.39 -0.74
CA ILE A 275 -5.05 -14.10 -1.75
C ILE A 275 -6.52 -14.29 -1.34
N ASP A 276 -6.84 -14.17 -0.05
CA ASP A 276 -8.21 -14.29 0.48
C ASP A 276 -9.05 -13.03 0.21
N LEU A 277 -8.41 -11.90 -0.10
CA LEU A 277 -9.11 -10.64 -0.36
C LEU A 277 -10.00 -10.73 -1.59
N MET A 278 -9.49 -11.29 -2.70
CA MET A 278 -10.28 -11.43 -3.93
C MET A 278 -11.57 -12.21 -3.71
N PRO A 279 -11.58 -13.47 -3.20
CA PRO A 279 -12.83 -14.19 -2.98
C PRO A 279 -13.71 -13.54 -1.89
N THR A 280 -13.14 -12.82 -0.93
CA THR A 280 -13.90 -12.06 0.07
C THR A 280 -14.67 -10.91 -0.58
N ILE A 281 -14.01 -10.11 -1.42
CA ILE A 281 -14.64 -9.01 -2.15
C ILE A 281 -15.73 -9.54 -3.07
N LEU A 282 -15.48 -10.62 -3.81
CA LEU A 282 -16.48 -11.25 -4.67
C LEU A 282 -17.69 -11.75 -3.87
N ASP A 283 -17.48 -12.31 -2.70
CA ASP A 283 -18.54 -12.83 -1.82
C ASP A 283 -19.40 -11.69 -1.25
N ILE A 284 -18.80 -10.56 -0.86
CA ILE A 284 -19.54 -9.34 -0.46
C ILE A 284 -20.56 -8.93 -1.53
N PHE A 285 -20.16 -8.97 -2.79
CA PHE A 285 -21.02 -8.61 -3.92
C PHE A 285 -21.83 -9.79 -4.48
N LYS A 286 -21.79 -10.97 -3.85
CA LYS A 286 -22.44 -12.20 -4.33
C LYS A 286 -22.07 -12.53 -5.77
N ALA A 287 -20.83 -12.25 -6.14
CA ALA A 287 -20.23 -12.55 -7.43
C ALA A 287 -19.60 -13.95 -7.41
N PRO A 288 -19.56 -14.67 -8.55
CA PRO A 288 -18.96 -15.98 -8.59
C PRO A 288 -17.45 -15.90 -8.35
N VAL A 289 -16.93 -16.84 -7.57
CA VAL A 289 -15.49 -17.03 -7.40
C VAL A 289 -15.04 -18.10 -8.41
N PRO A 290 -14.09 -17.79 -9.31
CA PRO A 290 -13.55 -18.78 -10.23
C PRO A 290 -12.88 -19.98 -9.54
N ASP A 291 -12.99 -21.16 -10.13
CA ASP A 291 -12.45 -22.41 -9.56
C ASP A 291 -10.92 -22.38 -9.39
N GLU A 292 -10.23 -21.54 -10.15
CA GLU A 292 -8.77 -21.39 -10.09
C GLU A 292 -8.30 -20.51 -8.90
N VAL A 293 -9.21 -19.85 -8.21
CA VAL A 293 -8.89 -18.99 -7.06
C VAL A 293 -8.60 -19.85 -5.84
N GLU A 294 -7.36 -19.82 -5.35
CA GLU A 294 -6.92 -20.61 -4.20
C GLU A 294 -7.24 -19.95 -2.84
N GLY A 295 -7.49 -18.66 -2.84
CA GLY A 295 -7.93 -17.89 -1.66
C GLY A 295 -9.31 -18.36 -1.18
N LYS A 296 -9.64 -18.01 0.05
CA LYS A 296 -10.93 -18.33 0.68
C LYS A 296 -11.60 -17.06 1.17
N SER A 297 -12.92 -16.97 1.00
CA SER A 297 -13.67 -15.85 1.58
C SER A 297 -13.51 -15.79 3.10
N LEU A 298 -13.26 -14.59 3.60
CA LEU A 298 -13.13 -14.30 5.03
C LEU A 298 -14.48 -13.99 5.69
N LEU A 299 -15.58 -13.88 4.94
CA LEU A 299 -16.90 -13.58 5.52
C LEU A 299 -17.35 -14.60 6.58
N PRO A 300 -17.19 -15.93 6.39
CA PRO A 300 -17.49 -16.88 7.45
C PRO A 300 -16.69 -16.64 8.73
N LEU A 301 -15.43 -16.23 8.60
CA LEU A 301 -14.54 -15.95 9.73
C LEU A 301 -14.97 -14.71 10.53
N ILE A 302 -15.67 -13.75 9.91
CA ILE A 302 -16.24 -12.60 10.62
C ILE A 302 -17.27 -13.08 11.65
N ASN A 303 -18.08 -14.07 11.31
CA ASN A 303 -19.13 -14.59 12.19
C ASN A 303 -18.58 -15.34 13.38
N GLU A 304 -17.63 -16.24 13.15
CA GLU A 304 -17.08 -17.11 14.17
C GLU A 304 -15.64 -17.50 13.88
N GLU A 305 -14.88 -17.81 14.93
CA GLU A 305 -13.53 -18.33 14.81
C GLU A 305 -13.58 -19.70 14.15
N MET A 306 -12.83 -19.89 13.07
CA MET A 306 -12.72 -21.15 12.36
C MET A 306 -11.37 -21.27 11.64
N ASP A 307 -10.88 -22.48 11.49
CA ASP A 307 -9.66 -22.73 10.71
C ASP A 307 -9.94 -22.66 9.21
N LEU A 308 -9.44 -21.64 8.54
CA LEU A 308 -9.49 -21.55 7.08
C LEU A 308 -8.43 -22.45 6.43
N ARG A 309 -7.25 -22.54 7.04
CA ARG A 309 -6.12 -23.34 6.56
C ARG A 309 -5.20 -23.76 7.71
N LYS A 310 -4.44 -24.82 7.47
CA LYS A 310 -3.45 -25.33 8.45
C LYS A 310 -2.10 -24.64 8.33
N SER A 311 -1.81 -24.05 7.18
CA SER A 311 -0.56 -23.35 6.90
C SER A 311 -0.80 -22.19 5.95
N ALA A 312 -0.05 -21.13 6.14
CA ALA A 312 0.06 -20.02 5.21
C ALA A 312 1.43 -20.10 4.52
N ILE A 313 1.47 -19.77 3.24
CA ILE A 313 2.70 -19.74 2.45
C ILE A 313 2.95 -18.28 2.08
N PHE A 314 4.15 -17.83 2.37
CA PHE A 314 4.63 -16.51 2.00
C PHE A 314 6.07 -16.62 1.49
N GLY A 315 6.43 -15.70 0.60
CA GLY A 315 7.74 -15.69 -0.01
C GLY A 315 7.90 -14.44 -0.85
N TYR A 316 9.12 -14.16 -1.25
CA TYR A 316 9.39 -13.21 -2.31
C TYR A 316 10.24 -13.90 -3.38
N TRP A 317 10.07 -13.42 -4.58
CA TRP A 317 10.84 -13.87 -5.71
C TRP A 317 12.16 -13.08 -5.76
N GLY A 318 13.29 -13.79 -5.74
CA GLY A 318 14.63 -13.24 -5.83
C GLY A 318 15.27 -13.48 -7.18
#